data_e1936b6da12df656e3e90a597ce99ff6
#
_entry.id   e1936b6da12df656e3e90a597ce99ff6
#
_cell.length_a   1.000
_cell.length_b   1.000
_cell.length_c   1.000
_cell.angle_alpha   90.00
_cell.angle_beta   90.00
_cell.angle_gamma   90.00
#
_symmetry.space_group_name_H-M   'P 1'
#
loop_
_entity.id
_entity.type
_entity.pdbx_description
1 polymer ?
#
loop_
_entity_poly.entity_id
_entity_poly.type
_entity_poly.pdbx_seq_one_letter_code
_entity_poly.pdbx_strand_id
1 'polypeptide(L)'
;MINKDFIKCLLKSDFESAYELSKTMTGSDVLESLYALADPIEKKDALSYNLLPYAYVTNILVKEETVDYHILAAELMITAYNVFPGAAETALWHLRRILSLDKKNKTAVDLLAMLYQQADTDLTKEEYENALKMVQD
;
A
#
# COMPACT_ATOMS: atom_id res chain seq x y z
N MET A 1 15.97 3.98 -1.90
CA MET A 1 16.40 4.73 -3.11
C MET A 1 15.46 4.43 -4.28
N ILE A 2 15.06 5.46 -4.98
CA ILE A 2 14.20 5.31 -6.16
C ILE A 2 14.93 4.52 -7.25
N ASN A 3 14.28 3.48 -7.77
CA ASN A 3 14.82 2.66 -8.85
C ASN A 3 14.20 3.09 -10.18
N LYS A 4 15.00 3.73 -11.03
CA LYS A 4 14.53 4.29 -12.30
C LYS A 4 14.09 3.22 -13.29
N ASP A 5 14.73 2.06 -13.30
CA ASP A 5 14.37 0.98 -14.20
C ASP A 5 13.03 0.35 -13.82
N PHE A 6 12.79 0.22 -12.52
CA PHE A 6 11.49 -0.22 -11.99
C PHE A 6 10.38 0.74 -12.44
N ILE A 7 10.60 2.05 -12.30
CA ILE A 7 9.63 3.06 -12.73
C ILE A 7 9.39 3.00 -14.25
N LYS A 8 10.44 2.79 -15.04
CA LYS A 8 10.29 2.63 -16.51
C LYS A 8 9.38 1.45 -16.84
N CYS A 9 9.56 0.32 -16.16
CA CYS A 9 8.68 -0.84 -16.35
C CYS A 9 7.22 -0.49 -16.04
N LEU A 10 6.96 0.23 -14.96
CA LEU A 10 5.61 0.65 -14.59
C LEU A 10 5.01 1.56 -15.65
N LEU A 11 5.77 2.54 -16.13
CA LEU A 11 5.30 3.48 -17.16
C LEU A 11 4.96 2.79 -18.48
N LYS A 12 5.57 1.65 -18.77
CA LYS A 12 5.25 0.82 -19.94
C LYS A 12 4.15 -0.21 -19.66
N SER A 13 3.62 -0.23 -18.45
CA SER A 13 2.68 -1.27 -17.97
C SER A 13 3.28 -2.67 -18.07
N ASP A 14 4.61 -2.78 -18.02
CA ASP A 14 5.31 -4.06 -17.99
C ASP A 14 5.46 -4.51 -16.53
N PHE A 15 4.36 -4.97 -15.97
CA PHE A 15 4.30 -5.33 -14.55
C PHE A 15 5.08 -6.60 -14.22
N GLU A 16 5.22 -7.49 -15.20
CA GLU A 16 6.01 -8.70 -15.02
C GLU A 16 7.49 -8.38 -14.84
N SER A 17 8.06 -7.53 -15.70
CA SER A 17 9.45 -7.09 -15.56
C SER A 17 9.66 -6.27 -14.29
N ALA A 18 8.69 -5.42 -13.94
CA ALA A 18 8.74 -4.65 -12.70
C ALA A 18 8.78 -5.58 -11.48
N TYR A 19 7.98 -6.64 -11.47
CA TYR A 19 7.95 -7.60 -10.38
C TYR A 19 9.28 -8.35 -10.24
N GLU A 20 9.83 -8.83 -11.36
CA GLU A 20 11.13 -9.49 -11.34
C GLU A 20 12.22 -8.56 -10.80
N LEU A 21 12.21 -7.30 -11.22
CA LEU A 21 13.16 -6.31 -10.72
C LEU A 21 12.99 -6.06 -9.22
N SER A 22 11.74 -6.04 -8.74
CA SER A 22 11.43 -5.80 -7.32
C SER A 22 12.06 -6.85 -6.40
N LYS A 23 12.30 -8.05 -6.89
CA LYS A 23 12.92 -9.12 -6.12
C LYS A 23 14.39 -8.81 -5.76
N THR A 24 15.02 -7.90 -6.50
CA THR A 24 16.39 -7.45 -6.23
C THR A 24 16.44 -6.17 -5.42
N MET A 25 15.28 -5.57 -5.10
CA MET A 25 15.16 -4.32 -4.37
C MET A 25 14.77 -4.58 -2.92
N THR A 26 15.08 -3.64 -2.03
CA THR A 26 14.53 -3.68 -0.68
C THR A 26 13.05 -3.27 -0.71
N GLY A 27 12.28 -3.71 0.29
CA GLY A 27 10.88 -3.29 0.40
C GLY A 27 10.74 -1.76 0.47
N SER A 28 11.66 -1.11 1.17
CA SER A 28 11.72 0.35 1.26
C SER A 28 11.94 1.00 -0.10
N ASP A 29 12.84 0.46 -0.92
CA ASP A 29 13.12 0.99 -2.26
C ASP A 29 11.92 0.81 -3.20
N VAL A 30 11.21 -0.32 -3.09
CA VAL A 30 9.98 -0.55 -3.85
C VAL A 30 8.94 0.50 -3.48
N LEU A 31 8.69 0.69 -2.19
CA LEU A 31 7.70 1.66 -1.71
C LEU A 31 8.06 3.08 -2.12
N GLU A 32 9.31 3.47 -1.95
CA GLU A 32 9.79 4.80 -2.32
C GLU A 32 9.62 5.07 -3.82
N SER A 33 9.92 4.06 -4.65
CA SER A 33 9.73 4.17 -6.10
C SER A 33 8.25 4.29 -6.47
N LEU A 34 7.38 3.53 -5.82
CA LEU A 34 5.93 3.63 -6.03
C LEU A 34 5.41 5.01 -5.63
N TYR A 35 5.86 5.55 -4.50
CA TYR A 35 5.47 6.89 -4.06
C TYR A 35 5.93 7.97 -5.03
N ALA A 36 7.17 7.86 -5.53
CA ALA A 36 7.71 8.83 -6.47
C ALA A 36 6.86 8.93 -7.75
N LEU A 37 6.28 7.80 -8.18
CA LEU A 37 5.40 7.80 -9.35
C LEU A 37 3.97 8.21 -9.01
N ALA A 38 3.46 7.81 -7.83
CA ALA A 38 2.07 8.05 -7.43
C ALA A 38 1.83 9.50 -7.02
N ASP A 39 2.81 10.11 -6.34
CA ASP A 39 2.62 11.39 -5.66
C ASP A 39 2.93 12.57 -6.60
N PRO A 40 1.97 13.48 -6.81
CA PRO A 40 2.20 14.65 -7.64
C PRO A 40 2.93 15.80 -6.95
N ILE A 41 3.36 15.66 -5.68
CA ILE A 41 3.96 16.75 -4.91
C ILE A 41 5.15 17.38 -5.62
N GLU A 42 5.97 16.57 -6.29
CA GLU A 42 7.11 17.06 -7.06
C GLU A 42 6.73 17.55 -8.47
N LYS A 43 5.50 17.25 -8.90
CA LYS A 43 4.94 17.74 -10.15
C LYS A 43 4.06 18.93 -9.80
N LYS A 44 4.36 20.10 -10.32
CA LYS A 44 3.64 21.36 -10.04
C LYS A 44 2.17 21.35 -10.50
N ASP A 45 1.63 20.18 -10.83
CA ASP A 45 0.27 19.99 -11.30
C ASP A 45 -0.46 19.03 -10.36
N ALA A 46 -1.34 19.59 -9.53
CA ALA A 46 -2.11 18.84 -8.52
C ALA A 46 -3.08 17.81 -9.11
N LEU A 47 -3.25 17.77 -10.44
CA LEU A 47 -4.13 16.82 -11.12
C LEU A 47 -3.38 15.59 -11.64
N SER A 48 -2.07 15.49 -11.35
CA SER A 48 -1.20 14.47 -11.94
C SER A 48 -1.02 13.23 -11.07
N TYR A 49 -2.04 12.82 -10.33
CA TYR A 49 -1.99 11.51 -9.63
C TYR A 49 -1.86 10.39 -10.64
N ASN A 50 -0.95 9.46 -10.37
CA ASN A 50 -0.72 8.32 -11.24
C ASN A 50 -1.19 7.05 -10.55
N LEU A 51 -2.15 6.34 -11.15
CA LEU A 51 -2.70 5.11 -10.59
C LEU A 51 -1.88 3.86 -10.94
N LEU A 52 -0.87 3.97 -11.80
CA LEU A 52 -0.05 2.81 -12.19
C LEU A 52 0.57 2.09 -11.00
N PRO A 53 1.09 2.76 -9.95
CA PRO A 53 1.56 2.07 -8.77
C PRO A 53 0.53 1.12 -8.16
N TYR A 54 -0.70 1.59 -7.99
CA TYR A 54 -1.76 0.76 -7.43
C TYR A 54 -2.19 -0.35 -8.40
N ALA A 55 -2.27 -0.04 -9.70
CA ALA A 55 -2.57 -1.04 -10.72
C ALA A 55 -1.51 -2.16 -10.73
N TYR A 56 -0.24 -1.80 -10.59
CA TYR A 56 0.84 -2.77 -10.47
C TYR A 56 0.64 -3.67 -9.24
N VAL A 57 0.46 -3.07 -8.07
CA VAL A 57 0.33 -3.82 -6.81
C VAL A 57 -0.87 -4.77 -6.87
N THR A 58 -2.01 -4.32 -7.36
CA THR A 58 -3.20 -5.17 -7.49
C THR A 58 -3.03 -6.27 -8.52
N ASN A 59 -2.32 -5.99 -9.62
CA ASN A 59 -2.00 -7.01 -10.62
C ASN A 59 -1.17 -8.14 -10.01
N ILE A 60 -0.19 -7.81 -9.19
CA ILE A 60 0.64 -8.82 -8.50
C ILE A 60 -0.21 -9.59 -7.49
N LEU A 61 -1.05 -8.91 -6.72
CA LEU A 61 -1.92 -9.56 -5.73
C LEU A 61 -2.89 -10.58 -6.35
N VAL A 62 -3.36 -10.31 -7.56
CA VAL A 62 -4.23 -11.26 -8.28
C VAL A 62 -3.45 -12.51 -8.68
N LYS A 63 -2.19 -12.36 -9.06
CA LYS A 63 -1.32 -13.49 -9.46
C LYS A 63 -0.79 -14.27 -8.27
N GLU A 64 -0.37 -13.56 -7.23
CA GLU A 64 0.23 -14.14 -6.03
C GLU A 64 -0.03 -13.23 -4.85
N GLU A 65 -1.02 -13.59 -4.04
CA GLU A 65 -1.37 -12.80 -2.87
C GLU A 65 -0.29 -12.92 -1.78
N THR A 66 0.30 -11.80 -1.37
CA THR A 66 1.28 -11.76 -0.29
C THR A 66 0.94 -10.63 0.68
N VAL A 67 1.37 -10.82 1.94
CA VAL A 67 1.25 -9.79 2.97
C VAL A 67 1.98 -8.51 2.55
N ASP A 68 3.19 -8.65 2.01
CA ASP A 68 4.01 -7.50 1.63
C ASP A 68 3.33 -6.62 0.59
N TYR A 69 2.69 -7.21 -0.42
CA TYR A 69 2.00 -6.44 -1.46
C TYR A 69 0.69 -5.83 -0.94
N HIS A 70 0.00 -6.48 0.00
CA HIS A 70 -1.12 -5.83 0.69
C HIS A 70 -0.66 -4.63 1.52
N ILE A 71 0.50 -4.72 2.16
CA ILE A 71 1.07 -3.58 2.89
C ILE A 71 1.36 -2.42 1.93
N LEU A 72 1.98 -2.68 0.77
CA LEU A 72 2.22 -1.66 -0.24
C LEU A 72 0.91 -0.98 -0.68
N ALA A 73 -0.13 -1.77 -0.93
CA ALA A 73 -1.44 -1.25 -1.33
C ALA A 73 -2.05 -0.36 -0.24
N ALA A 74 -2.02 -0.82 1.01
CA ALA A 74 -2.56 -0.06 2.14
C ALA A 74 -1.79 1.26 2.32
N GLU A 75 -0.47 1.23 2.27
CA GLU A 75 0.36 2.42 2.44
C GLU A 75 0.13 3.43 1.31
N LEU A 76 -0.02 2.99 0.06
CA LEU A 76 -0.36 3.88 -1.04
C LEU A 76 -1.69 4.60 -0.79
N MET A 77 -2.69 3.90 -0.29
CA MET A 77 -4.02 4.48 -0.03
C MET A 77 -4.02 5.42 1.16
N ILE A 78 -3.22 5.15 2.19
CA ILE A 78 -3.15 5.99 3.39
C ILE A 78 -2.37 7.28 3.12
N THR A 79 -1.39 7.24 2.23
CA THR A 79 -0.47 8.36 2.01
C THR A 79 -0.67 9.03 0.66
N ALA A 80 -0.22 8.41 -0.44
CA ALA A 80 -0.21 9.05 -1.75
C ALA A 80 -1.62 9.32 -2.29
N TYR A 81 -2.54 8.39 -2.08
CA TYR A 81 -3.90 8.47 -2.63
C TYR A 81 -4.96 8.87 -1.61
N ASN A 82 -4.57 9.38 -0.45
CA ASN A 82 -5.50 9.65 0.67
C ASN A 82 -6.57 10.69 0.33
N VAL A 83 -6.39 11.47 -0.74
CA VAL A 83 -7.36 12.47 -1.20
C VAL A 83 -8.48 11.86 -2.05
N PHE A 84 -8.33 10.63 -2.52
CA PHE A 84 -9.36 10.00 -3.34
C PHE A 84 -10.50 9.48 -2.47
N PRO A 85 -11.77 9.68 -2.91
CA PRO A 85 -12.90 9.02 -2.25
C PRO A 85 -12.70 7.51 -2.23
N GLY A 86 -12.94 6.91 -1.07
CA GLY A 86 -12.77 5.45 -0.91
C GLY A 86 -11.37 4.99 -0.59
N ALA A 87 -10.39 5.90 -0.47
CA ALA A 87 -9.00 5.50 -0.18
C ALA A 87 -8.88 4.84 1.19
N ALA A 88 -9.50 5.42 2.23
CA ALA A 88 -9.44 4.87 3.59
C ALA A 88 -10.09 3.50 3.68
N GLU A 89 -11.25 3.33 3.05
CA GLU A 89 -11.98 2.05 3.01
C GLU A 89 -11.18 1.00 2.24
N THR A 90 -10.52 1.39 1.16
CA THR A 90 -9.64 0.50 0.38
C THR A 90 -8.44 0.07 1.20
N ALA A 91 -7.81 1.00 1.92
CA ALA A 91 -6.71 0.66 2.83
C ALA A 91 -7.17 -0.31 3.91
N LEU A 92 -8.33 -0.06 4.51
CA LEU A 92 -8.89 -0.94 5.53
C LEU A 92 -9.14 -2.35 5.01
N TRP A 93 -9.64 -2.47 3.78
CA TRP A 93 -9.82 -3.79 3.15
C TRP A 93 -8.50 -4.55 3.08
N HIS A 94 -7.42 -3.90 2.64
CA HIS A 94 -6.10 -4.53 2.57
C HIS A 94 -5.57 -4.89 3.96
N LEU A 95 -5.75 -4.04 4.96
CA LEU A 95 -5.30 -4.31 6.32
C LEU A 95 -6.04 -5.49 6.94
N ARG A 96 -7.34 -5.58 6.74
CA ARG A 96 -8.13 -6.73 7.18
C ARG A 96 -7.66 -8.01 6.51
N ARG A 97 -7.31 -7.93 5.23
CA ARG A 97 -6.79 -9.09 4.51
C ARG A 97 -5.44 -9.52 5.07
N ILE A 98 -4.54 -8.58 5.35
CA ILE A 98 -3.25 -8.89 5.98
C ILE A 98 -3.47 -9.64 7.31
N LEU A 99 -4.34 -9.13 8.16
CA LEU A 99 -4.60 -9.73 9.48
C LEU A 99 -5.29 -11.08 9.37
N SER A 100 -5.98 -11.37 8.28
CA SER A 100 -6.51 -12.71 8.03
C SER A 100 -5.43 -13.71 7.63
N LEU A 101 -4.36 -13.24 7.00
CA LEU A 101 -3.22 -14.05 6.57
C LEU A 101 -2.14 -14.15 7.65
N ASP A 102 -1.96 -13.09 8.44
CA ASP A 102 -0.94 -12.99 9.48
C ASP A 102 -1.50 -12.15 10.63
N LYS A 103 -2.08 -12.82 11.62
CA LYS A 103 -2.78 -12.20 12.75
C LYS A 103 -1.89 -11.34 13.63
N LYS A 104 -0.58 -11.55 13.61
CA LYS A 104 0.38 -10.85 14.45
C LYS A 104 1.23 -9.84 13.67
N ASN A 105 0.75 -9.42 12.50
CA ASN A 105 1.48 -8.47 11.67
C ASN A 105 1.45 -7.08 12.30
N LYS A 106 2.57 -6.68 12.86
CA LYS A 106 2.69 -5.41 13.57
C LYS A 106 2.51 -4.21 12.64
N THR A 107 3.08 -4.28 11.43
CA THR A 107 2.96 -3.20 10.46
C THR A 107 1.49 -2.93 10.12
N ALA A 108 0.71 -3.99 9.91
CA ALA A 108 -0.72 -3.84 9.64
C ALA A 108 -1.46 -3.19 10.81
N VAL A 109 -1.12 -3.55 12.04
CA VAL A 109 -1.75 -2.94 13.23
C VAL A 109 -1.35 -1.48 13.37
N ASP A 110 -0.09 -1.12 13.10
CA ASP A 110 0.36 0.28 13.11
C ASP A 110 -0.40 1.12 12.08
N LEU A 111 -0.60 0.58 10.87
CA LEU A 111 -1.38 1.26 9.83
C LEU A 111 -2.87 1.34 10.20
N LEU A 112 -3.39 0.30 10.84
CA LEU A 112 -4.77 0.29 11.34
C LEU A 112 -4.98 1.40 12.38
N ALA A 113 -4.00 1.62 13.26
CA ALA A 113 -4.03 2.71 14.23
C ALA A 113 -4.11 4.08 13.56
N MET A 114 -3.36 4.27 12.47
CA MET A 114 -3.42 5.52 11.69
C MET A 114 -4.82 5.73 11.11
N LEU A 115 -5.43 4.71 10.53
CA LEU A 115 -6.78 4.82 10.00
C LEU A 115 -7.80 5.09 11.09
N TYR A 116 -7.69 4.41 12.23
CA TYR A 116 -8.61 4.58 13.34
C TYR A 116 -8.63 6.02 13.86
N GLN A 117 -7.46 6.68 13.88
CA GLN A 117 -7.31 8.04 14.38
C GLN A 117 -7.66 9.11 13.34
N GLN A 118 -7.46 8.84 12.05
CA GLN A 118 -7.46 9.89 11.02
C GLN A 118 -8.61 9.80 10.02
N ALA A 119 -9.31 8.68 9.98
CA ALA A 119 -10.31 8.44 8.95
C ALA A 119 -11.65 8.01 9.53
N ASP A 120 -12.71 8.36 8.82
CA ASP A 120 -14.06 7.91 9.14
C ASP A 120 -14.37 6.67 8.28
N THR A 121 -14.28 5.50 8.90
CA THR A 121 -14.54 4.22 8.27
C THR A 121 -15.43 3.38 9.17
N ASP A 122 -15.79 2.17 8.75
CA ASP A 122 -16.54 1.23 9.58
C ASP A 122 -15.66 0.47 10.59
N LEU A 123 -14.38 0.84 10.70
CA LEU A 123 -13.46 0.25 11.69
C LEU A 123 -13.92 0.61 13.10
N THR A 124 -14.33 -0.39 13.88
CA THR A 124 -14.79 -0.19 15.24
C THR A 124 -13.63 -0.19 16.23
N LYS A 125 -13.86 0.43 17.41
CA LYS A 125 -12.91 0.38 18.51
C LYS A 125 -12.61 -1.07 18.93
N GLU A 126 -13.63 -1.91 18.98
CA GLU A 126 -13.48 -3.33 19.33
C GLU A 126 -12.56 -4.06 18.35
N GLU A 127 -12.77 -3.88 17.05
CA GLU A 127 -11.94 -4.50 16.02
C GLU A 127 -10.49 -4.07 16.18
N TYR A 128 -10.25 -2.76 16.35
CA TYR A 128 -8.91 -2.21 16.52
C TYR A 128 -8.24 -2.76 17.78
N GLU A 129 -8.94 -2.74 18.92
CA GLU A 129 -8.38 -3.22 20.19
C GLU A 129 -8.06 -4.72 20.13
N ASN A 130 -8.90 -5.52 19.47
CA ASN A 130 -8.63 -6.95 19.30
C ASN A 130 -7.37 -7.17 18.45
N ALA A 131 -7.19 -6.42 17.37
CA ALA A 131 -5.98 -6.49 16.55
C ALA A 131 -4.74 -6.10 17.36
N LEU A 132 -4.83 -5.05 18.15
CA LEU A 132 -3.74 -4.57 19.01
C LEU A 132 -3.32 -5.64 20.02
N LYS A 133 -4.27 -6.33 20.65
CA LYS A 133 -3.97 -7.41 21.60
C LYS A 133 -3.19 -8.57 20.95
N MET A 134 -3.51 -8.90 19.71
CA MET A 134 -2.85 -10.00 19.00
C MET A 134 -1.35 -9.76 18.83
N VAL A 135 -0.92 -8.53 18.61
CA VAL A 135 0.50 -8.21 18.42
C VAL A 135 1.24 -7.99 19.73
N GLN A 136 0.53 -7.75 20.84
CA GLN A 136 1.11 -7.57 22.17
C GLN A 136 1.43 -8.91 22.85
N ASP A 137 0.77 -9.98 22.43
CA ASP A 137 1.01 -11.33 22.93
C ASP A 137 2.21 -11.98 22.19
#